data_f2c87f1fb68cc7d358f0f65f7fcb7930
#
_entry.id   f2c87f1fb68cc7d358f0f65f7fcb7930
#
_cell.length_a   1.000
_cell.length_b   1.000
_cell.length_c   1.000
_cell.angle_alpha   90.00
_cell.angle_beta   90.00
_cell.angle_gamma   90.00
#
_symmetry.space_group_name_H-M   'P 1'
#
loop_
_entity.id
_entity.type
_entity.pdbx_description
1 polymer ?
#
loop_
_entity_poly.entity_id
_entity_poly.type
_entity_poly.pdbx_seq_one_letter_code
_entity_poly.pdbx_strand_id
1 'polypeptide(L)'
;MKREPLTIQADAGKPALRDRPLLGQEQADELVRLYKVLASDTRLRLLHALERAGELSVTDLAAEVGMKPQAVSNQLQRLADLRIVASRREGSRFIYRSADPCVTGLIDLGMCLLEETGKLPARESDA
;
A
#
# COMPACT_ATOMS: atom_id res chain seq x y z
N MET A 1 -10.82 0.81 28.50
CA MET A 1 -11.46 -0.07 27.51
C MET A 1 -10.38 -0.93 26.84
N LYS A 2 -10.45 -2.22 27.06
CA LYS A 2 -9.47 -3.12 26.49
C LYS A 2 -9.78 -3.32 25.01
N ARG A 3 -8.85 -2.95 24.16
CA ARG A 3 -8.91 -3.34 22.76
C ARG A 3 -8.38 -4.75 22.61
N GLU A 4 -9.11 -5.56 21.88
CA GLU A 4 -8.57 -6.83 21.46
C GLU A 4 -7.36 -6.60 20.55
N PRO A 5 -6.29 -7.39 20.70
CA PRO A 5 -5.14 -7.23 19.81
C PRO A 5 -5.58 -7.48 18.37
N LEU A 6 -5.23 -6.53 17.50
CA LEU A 6 -5.43 -6.67 16.08
C LEU A 6 -4.55 -7.79 15.56
N THR A 7 -5.19 -8.81 15.03
CA THR A 7 -4.47 -9.85 14.32
C THR A 7 -4.62 -9.58 12.83
N ILE A 8 -3.55 -9.11 12.22
CA ILE A 8 -3.54 -8.93 10.78
C ILE A 8 -2.84 -10.13 10.20
N GLN A 9 -3.57 -10.91 9.45
CA GLN A 9 -3.00 -12.02 8.72
C GLN A 9 -3.10 -11.73 7.24
N ALA A 10 -2.12 -11.03 6.74
CA ALA A 10 -1.98 -10.83 5.31
C ALA A 10 -1.50 -12.12 4.63
N ASP A 11 -0.83 -12.98 5.38
CA ASP A 11 -0.36 -14.27 4.91
C ASP A 11 -0.48 -15.27 6.06
N ALA A 12 -1.28 -16.30 5.85
CA ALA A 12 -1.60 -17.31 6.87
C ALA A 12 -0.38 -18.08 7.39
N GLY A 13 0.74 -18.09 6.66
CA GLY A 13 1.96 -18.79 7.09
C GLY A 13 2.86 -17.98 8.00
N LYS A 14 2.57 -16.71 8.21
CA LYS A 14 3.46 -15.82 8.97
C LYS A 14 2.99 -15.64 10.40
N PRO A 15 3.91 -15.59 11.37
CA PRO A 15 3.53 -15.37 12.76
C PRO A 15 3.03 -13.94 12.98
N ALA A 16 2.17 -13.76 13.98
CA ALA A 16 1.73 -12.45 14.42
C ALA A 16 2.92 -11.66 15.00
N LEU A 17 2.85 -10.34 14.96
CA LEU A 17 3.93 -9.50 15.47
C LEU A 17 4.30 -9.82 16.92
N ARG A 18 3.30 -10.01 17.76
CA ARG A 18 3.51 -10.33 19.20
C ARG A 18 4.25 -11.64 19.44
N ASP A 19 4.20 -12.55 18.45
CA ASP A 19 4.85 -13.87 18.55
C ASP A 19 6.24 -13.88 17.91
N ARG A 20 6.64 -12.76 17.33
CA ARG A 20 7.98 -12.63 16.76
C ARG A 20 8.99 -12.18 17.81
N PRO A 21 10.27 -12.56 17.67
CA PRO A 21 11.31 -11.95 18.49
C PRO A 21 11.33 -10.45 18.36
N LEU A 22 11.85 -9.74 19.35
CA LEU A 22 12.01 -8.30 19.26
C LEU A 22 12.82 -7.94 18.00
N LEU A 23 12.37 -6.89 17.29
CA LEU A 23 13.05 -6.44 16.09
C LEU A 23 14.53 -6.13 16.37
N GLY A 24 15.41 -6.76 15.58
CA GLY A 24 16.80 -6.38 15.56
C GLY A 24 17.01 -5.10 14.77
N GLN A 25 18.22 -4.55 14.85
CA GLN A 25 18.54 -3.29 14.18
C GLN A 25 18.39 -3.39 12.65
N GLU A 26 18.82 -4.50 12.05
CA GLU A 26 18.70 -4.69 10.60
C GLU A 26 17.25 -4.73 10.15
N GLN A 27 16.40 -5.42 10.88
CA GLN A 27 14.96 -5.49 10.57
C GLN A 27 14.31 -4.11 10.71
N ALA A 28 14.65 -3.38 11.77
CA ALA A 28 14.13 -2.03 11.97
C ALA A 28 14.56 -1.11 10.84
N ASP A 29 15.81 -1.20 10.40
CA ASP A 29 16.33 -0.39 9.29
C ASP A 29 15.61 -0.71 7.98
N GLU A 30 15.32 -1.97 7.72
CA GLU A 30 14.56 -2.37 6.53
C GLU A 30 13.13 -1.85 6.56
N LEU A 31 12.49 -1.90 7.73
CA LEU A 31 11.15 -1.33 7.89
C LEU A 31 11.16 0.19 7.67
N VAL A 32 12.16 0.87 8.17
CA VAL A 32 12.30 2.31 7.95
C VAL A 32 12.41 2.62 6.47
N ARG A 33 13.21 1.85 5.73
CA ARG A 33 13.33 2.03 4.27
C ARG A 33 11.99 1.82 3.57
N LEU A 34 11.24 0.80 3.96
CA LEU A 34 9.90 0.55 3.41
C LEU A 34 8.97 1.72 3.68
N TYR A 35 8.91 2.17 4.92
CA TYR A 35 8.00 3.28 5.29
C TYR A 35 8.39 4.59 4.63
N LYS A 36 9.67 4.83 4.42
CA LYS A 36 10.13 6.01 3.67
C LYS A 36 9.65 5.99 2.22
N VAL A 37 9.63 4.82 1.61
CA VAL A 37 9.08 4.68 0.25
C VAL A 37 7.60 4.97 0.24
N LEU A 38 6.85 4.46 1.22
CA LEU A 38 5.41 4.66 1.31
C LEU A 38 5.03 6.07 1.79
N ALA A 39 5.96 6.80 2.40
CA ALA A 39 5.69 8.14 2.93
C ALA A 39 5.70 9.18 1.80
N SER A 40 4.78 9.02 0.87
CA SER A 40 4.60 9.88 -0.29
C SER A 40 3.11 9.90 -0.63
N ASP A 41 2.52 11.07 -0.67
CA ASP A 41 1.10 11.22 -1.00
C ASP A 41 0.79 10.64 -2.37
N THR A 42 1.63 10.90 -3.36
CA THR A 42 1.48 10.38 -4.71
C THR A 42 1.46 8.85 -4.71
N ARG A 43 2.45 8.23 -4.08
CA ARG A 43 2.55 6.77 -4.04
C ARG A 43 1.39 6.12 -3.31
N LEU A 44 0.96 6.71 -2.20
CA LEU A 44 -0.20 6.20 -1.45
C LEU A 44 -1.47 6.27 -2.30
N ARG A 45 -1.67 7.37 -3.04
CA ARG A 45 -2.82 7.51 -3.92
C ARG A 45 -2.78 6.52 -5.09
N LEU A 46 -1.60 6.30 -5.67
CA LEU A 46 -1.44 5.30 -6.73
C LEU A 46 -1.77 3.90 -6.25
N LEU A 47 -1.26 3.52 -5.09
CA LEU A 47 -1.52 2.20 -4.50
C LEU A 47 -3.01 2.02 -4.17
N HIS A 48 -3.65 3.05 -3.65
CA HIS A 48 -5.08 3.01 -3.37
C HIS A 48 -5.91 2.85 -4.65
N ALA A 49 -5.56 3.58 -5.70
CA ALA A 49 -6.25 3.45 -6.98
C ALA A 49 -6.12 2.04 -7.57
N LEU A 50 -4.95 1.44 -7.46
CA LEU A 50 -4.74 0.06 -7.89
C LEU A 50 -5.59 -0.93 -7.09
N GLU A 51 -5.69 -0.73 -5.78
CA GLU A 51 -6.52 -1.58 -4.93
C GLU A 51 -8.00 -1.47 -5.31
N ARG A 52 -8.47 -0.26 -5.57
CA ARG A 52 -9.88 -0.05 -5.94
C ARG A 52 -10.24 -0.71 -7.26
N ALA A 53 -9.35 -0.67 -8.23
CA ALA A 53 -9.61 -1.19 -9.58
C ALA A 53 -9.17 -2.65 -9.76
N GLY A 54 -8.32 -3.15 -8.88
CA GLY A 54 -7.68 -4.44 -9.03
C GLY A 54 -6.40 -4.35 -9.86
N GLU A 55 -6.48 -3.82 -11.07
CA GLU A 55 -5.34 -3.53 -11.92
C GLU A 55 -5.67 -2.38 -12.87
N LEU A 56 -4.66 -1.61 -13.27
CA LEU A 56 -4.81 -0.49 -14.19
C LEU A 56 -3.58 -0.37 -15.08
N SER A 57 -3.80 0.10 -16.30
CA SER A 57 -2.70 0.56 -17.15
C SER A 57 -2.15 1.87 -16.60
N VAL A 58 -0.93 2.22 -17.02
CA VAL A 58 -0.32 3.51 -16.64
C VAL A 58 -1.22 4.67 -17.04
N THR A 59 -1.76 4.64 -18.26
CA THR A 59 -2.63 5.70 -18.77
C THR A 59 -3.91 5.84 -17.93
N ASP A 60 -4.55 4.73 -17.62
CA ASP A 60 -5.78 4.76 -16.83
C ASP A 60 -5.51 5.20 -15.40
N LEU A 61 -4.40 4.74 -14.82
CA LEU A 61 -4.00 5.13 -13.48
C LEU A 61 -3.68 6.63 -13.42
N ALA A 62 -2.98 7.15 -14.42
CA ALA A 62 -2.68 8.58 -14.52
C ALA A 62 -3.96 9.42 -14.56
N ALA A 63 -4.94 8.99 -15.35
CA ALA A 63 -6.25 9.65 -15.39
C ALA A 63 -6.94 9.62 -14.04
N GLU A 64 -6.89 8.48 -13.35
CA GLU A 64 -7.54 8.30 -12.04
C GLU A 64 -6.98 9.25 -10.99
N VAL A 65 -5.67 9.45 -10.96
CA VAL A 65 -5.00 10.30 -9.96
C VAL A 65 -4.75 11.73 -10.43
N GLY A 66 -5.08 12.05 -11.68
CA GLY A 66 -4.92 13.40 -12.21
C GLY A 66 -3.47 13.80 -12.46
N MET A 67 -2.65 12.87 -12.91
CA MET A 67 -1.23 13.08 -13.16
C MET A 67 -0.86 12.76 -14.62
N LYS A 68 0.31 13.23 -15.03
CA LYS A 68 0.85 12.87 -16.34
C LYS A 68 1.32 11.43 -16.36
N PRO A 69 1.07 10.66 -17.43
CA PRO A 69 1.47 9.26 -17.51
C PRO A 69 2.96 9.02 -17.25
N GLN A 70 3.84 9.90 -17.73
CA GLN A 70 5.28 9.72 -17.50
C GLN A 70 5.64 9.82 -16.02
N ALA A 71 5.02 10.74 -15.28
CA ALA A 71 5.24 10.88 -13.84
C ALA A 71 4.75 9.64 -13.11
N VAL A 72 3.59 9.12 -13.48
CA VAL A 72 3.04 7.89 -12.91
C VAL A 72 3.95 6.70 -13.21
N SER A 73 4.38 6.57 -14.46
CA SER A 73 5.28 5.49 -14.87
C SER A 73 6.57 5.47 -14.03
N ASN A 74 7.17 6.63 -13.80
CA ASN A 74 8.38 6.75 -13.01
C ASN A 74 8.17 6.26 -11.57
N GLN A 75 7.05 6.64 -10.96
CA GLN A 75 6.71 6.20 -9.61
C GLN A 75 6.43 4.71 -9.54
N LEU A 76 5.70 4.18 -10.52
CA LEU A 76 5.37 2.76 -10.57
C LEU A 76 6.61 1.90 -10.77
N GLN A 77 7.55 2.33 -11.61
CA GLN A 77 8.80 1.59 -11.80
C GLN A 77 9.59 1.47 -10.49
N ARG A 78 9.65 2.56 -9.73
CA ARG A 78 10.31 2.54 -8.43
C ARG A 78 9.63 1.60 -7.46
N LEU A 79 8.30 1.60 -7.43
CA LEU A 79 7.54 0.67 -6.60
C LEU A 79 7.70 -0.79 -7.06
N ALA A 80 7.79 -1.01 -8.37
CA ALA A 80 8.02 -2.34 -8.93
C ALA A 80 9.42 -2.87 -8.57
N ASP A 81 10.43 -2.01 -8.60
CA ASP A 81 11.80 -2.39 -8.20
C ASP A 81 11.85 -2.88 -6.74
N LEU A 82 10.99 -2.35 -5.90
CA LEU A 82 10.86 -2.73 -4.49
C LEU A 82 9.83 -3.84 -4.28
N ARG A 83 9.25 -4.36 -5.35
CA ARG A 83 8.24 -5.43 -5.34
C ARG A 83 6.97 -5.07 -4.58
N ILE A 84 6.67 -3.79 -4.52
CA ILE A 84 5.42 -3.29 -3.91
C ILE A 84 4.27 -3.40 -4.90
N VAL A 85 4.55 -3.18 -6.17
CA VAL A 85 3.62 -3.43 -7.27
C VAL A 85 4.22 -4.44 -8.23
N ALA A 86 3.38 -5.10 -8.99
CA ALA A 86 3.77 -6.00 -10.06
C ALA A 86 3.18 -5.50 -11.37
N SER A 87 3.82 -5.81 -12.46
CA SER A 87 3.34 -5.43 -13.78
C SER A 87 3.33 -6.61 -14.72
N ARG A 88 2.46 -6.54 -15.71
CA ARG A 88 2.50 -7.42 -16.87
C ARG A 88 2.37 -6.60 -18.13
N ARG A 89 2.90 -7.11 -19.19
CA ARG A 89 2.78 -6.46 -20.50
C ARG A 89 1.59 -7.05 -21.25
N GLU A 90 0.77 -6.17 -21.79
CA GLU A 90 -0.36 -6.54 -22.62
C GLU A 90 -0.30 -5.72 -23.89
N GLY A 91 0.27 -6.31 -24.96
CA GLY A 91 0.58 -5.58 -26.17
C GLY A 91 1.66 -4.53 -25.93
N SER A 92 1.37 -3.28 -26.21
CA SER A 92 2.26 -2.14 -25.96
C SER A 92 2.02 -1.50 -24.59
N ARG A 93 1.07 -2.04 -23.79
CA ARG A 93 0.66 -1.46 -22.52
C ARG A 93 1.26 -2.23 -21.36
N PHE A 94 1.60 -1.51 -20.29
CA PHE A 94 1.94 -2.10 -19.01
C PHE A 94 0.74 -1.97 -18.09
N ILE A 95 0.35 -3.10 -17.50
CA ILE A 95 -0.75 -3.19 -16.53
C ILE A 95 -0.14 -3.46 -15.17
N TYR A 96 -0.48 -2.61 -14.20
CA TYR A 96 0.05 -2.69 -12.85
C TYR A 96 -1.01 -3.16 -11.87
N ARG A 97 -0.57 -3.84 -10.83
CA ARG A 97 -1.40 -4.27 -9.71
C ARG A 97 -0.58 -4.23 -8.42
N SER A 98 -1.25 -4.20 -7.30
CA SER A 98 -0.57 -4.39 -6.02
C SER A 98 0.03 -5.80 -5.98
N ALA A 99 1.27 -5.92 -5.52
CA ALA A 99 1.97 -7.20 -5.52
C ALA A 99 1.54 -8.11 -4.37
N ASP A 100 1.07 -7.54 -3.26
CA ASP A 100 0.82 -8.29 -2.04
C ASP A 100 -0.25 -7.59 -1.20
N PRO A 101 -1.19 -8.34 -0.58
CA PRO A 101 -2.20 -7.76 0.31
C PRO A 101 -1.62 -6.97 1.48
N CYS A 102 -0.38 -7.27 1.90
CA CYS A 102 0.27 -6.52 2.98
C CYS A 102 0.44 -5.04 2.64
N VAL A 103 0.65 -4.72 1.36
CA VAL A 103 0.84 -3.34 0.91
C VAL A 103 -0.41 -2.50 1.20
N THR A 104 -1.56 -3.00 0.77
CA THR A 104 -2.84 -2.30 0.97
C THR A 104 -3.27 -2.35 2.42
N GLY A 105 -2.89 -3.40 3.14
CA GLY A 105 -3.12 -3.51 4.58
C GLY A 105 -2.46 -2.39 5.36
N LEU A 106 -1.26 -1.98 4.99
CA LEU A 106 -0.58 -0.86 5.63
C LEU A 106 -1.36 0.46 5.48
N ILE A 107 -1.91 0.69 4.29
CA ILE A 107 -2.70 1.90 4.02
C ILE A 107 -4.01 1.85 4.78
N ASP A 108 -4.70 0.72 4.74
CA ASP A 108 -5.99 0.55 5.41
C ASP A 108 -5.86 0.77 6.92
N LEU A 109 -4.83 0.22 7.54
CA LEU A 109 -4.58 0.41 8.96
C LEU A 109 -4.18 1.85 9.30
N GLY A 110 -3.40 2.48 8.43
CA GLY A 110 -3.09 3.90 8.58
C GLY A 110 -4.34 4.76 8.57
N MET A 111 -5.25 4.49 7.63
CA MET A 111 -6.54 5.19 7.58
C MET A 111 -7.36 4.95 8.85
N CYS A 112 -7.43 3.69 9.29
CA CYS A 112 -8.13 3.34 10.52
C CYS A 112 -7.57 4.12 11.72
N LEU A 113 -6.26 4.18 11.85
CA LEU A 113 -5.61 4.90 12.94
C LEU A 113 -5.92 6.41 12.89
N LEU A 114 -5.89 7.01 11.70
CA LEU A 114 -6.20 8.43 11.54
C LEU A 114 -7.66 8.74 11.87
N GLU A 115 -8.57 7.87 11.50
CA GLU A 115 -9.99 8.00 11.86
C GLU A 115 -10.19 7.88 13.37
N GLU A 116 -9.55 6.91 14.02
CA GLU A 116 -9.61 6.68 15.46
C GLU A 116 -9.05 7.85 16.26
N THR A 117 -8.01 8.51 15.75
CA THR A 117 -7.39 9.66 16.41
C THR A 117 -8.05 10.99 16.09
N GLY A 118 -9.12 10.97 15.29
CA GLY A 118 -9.85 12.18 14.90
C GLY A 118 -9.14 13.06 13.88
N LYS A 119 -8.09 12.56 13.25
CA LYS A 119 -7.34 13.29 12.21
C LYS A 119 -8.06 13.30 10.87
N LEU A 120 -8.92 12.33 10.64
CA LEU A 120 -9.76 12.21 9.46
C LEU A 120 -11.19 11.98 9.90
N PRO A 121 -12.18 12.36 9.07
CA PRO A 121 -13.58 12.03 9.37
C PRO A 121 -13.77 10.54 9.54
N ALA A 122 -14.67 10.16 10.44
CA ALA A 122 -15.03 8.77 10.61
C ALA A 122 -15.53 8.20 9.28
N ARG A 123 -15.26 6.91 9.07
CA ARG A 123 -15.74 6.20 7.91
C ARG A 123 -17.27 6.29 7.87
N GLU A 124 -17.82 6.82 6.79
CA GLU A 124 -19.26 6.75 6.61
C GLU A 124 -19.64 5.27 6.47
N SER A 125 -20.54 4.84 7.33
CA SER A 125 -21.13 3.52 7.16
C SER A 125 -21.88 3.55 5.83
N ASP A 126 -21.42 2.77 4.89
CA ASP A 126 -22.12 2.62 3.64
C ASP A 126 -23.53 2.09 3.92
N ALA A 127 -24.44 2.91 3.59
CA ALA A 127 -25.82 2.49 3.66
C ALA A 127 -26.07 1.35 2.65
#